data_e26b5bd27a39fcebd0d7bfa35f8e270c
#
_entry.id   e26b5bd27a39fcebd0d7bfa35f8e270c
#
_cell.length_a   1.000
_cell.length_b   1.000
_cell.length_c   1.000
_cell.angle_alpha   90.00
_cell.angle_beta   90.00
_cell.angle_gamma   90.00
#
_symmetry.space_group_name_H-M   'P 1'
#
loop_
_entity.id
_entity.type
_entity.pdbx_description
1 polymer ?
#
loop_
_entity_poly.entity_id
_entity_poly.type
_entity_poly.pdbx_seq_one_letter_code
_entity_poly.pdbx_strand_id
1 'polypeptide(L)'
;KNDLLIAHGNMKCYFETINQTEIKNFSGSGITAFYEKCSGRLSKKIWAVSKKVMQEWVDLYSVNTNKICVVRNYINIDKFNQLGPANSKEIIFVGRLEKGKGISELIDICTTLSGYTFHFVSSIAPTAELYELSNVKISIGVSYESMPDIFKNAKVLILPSKYEGFELVTVESLCCGTPVVGYNVGAIRELSTENYCGVFMVNNKD
;
A
#
# COMPACT_ATOMS: atom_id res chain seq x y z
N LYS A 1 -4.60 -13.98 -26.95
CA LYS A 1 -4.49 -12.49 -26.88
C LYS A 1 -5.55 -12.01 -25.91
N ASN A 2 -5.13 -11.32 -24.85
CA ASN A 2 -6.05 -10.67 -23.91
C ASN A 2 -6.51 -9.34 -24.53
N ASP A 3 -7.81 -9.05 -24.48
CA ASP A 3 -8.32 -7.78 -24.95
C ASP A 3 -8.02 -6.65 -23.98
N LEU A 4 -8.05 -6.93 -22.67
CA LEU A 4 -7.74 -6.01 -21.58
C LEU A 4 -6.83 -6.68 -20.55
N LEU A 5 -5.85 -5.93 -20.08
CA LEU A 5 -4.99 -6.28 -18.94
C LEU A 5 -5.11 -5.19 -17.88
N ILE A 6 -5.22 -5.58 -16.61
CA ILE A 6 -5.18 -4.64 -15.48
C ILE A 6 -3.83 -4.76 -14.79
N ALA A 7 -3.09 -3.66 -14.76
CA ALA A 7 -1.77 -3.55 -14.14
C ALA A 7 -1.90 -2.94 -12.74
N HIS A 8 -1.88 -3.79 -11.71
CA HIS A 8 -1.96 -3.39 -10.29
C HIS A 8 -0.62 -2.94 -9.72
N GLY A 9 0.48 -3.25 -10.37
CA GLY A 9 1.85 -2.92 -9.98
C GLY A 9 2.83 -3.37 -11.04
N ASN A 10 4.11 -3.36 -10.71
CA ASN A 10 5.18 -3.87 -11.53
C ASN A 10 6.05 -4.79 -10.66
N MET A 11 6.09 -6.07 -10.98
CA MET A 11 6.81 -7.07 -10.17
C MET A 11 8.32 -6.83 -10.18
N LYS A 12 8.87 -6.30 -11.27
CA LYS A 12 10.29 -5.95 -11.32
C LYS A 12 10.61 -4.84 -10.32
N CYS A 13 9.83 -3.74 -10.33
CA CYS A 13 9.98 -2.66 -9.36
C CYS A 13 9.78 -3.13 -7.91
N TYR A 14 8.76 -3.96 -7.66
CA TYR A 14 8.51 -4.52 -6.34
C TYR A 14 9.72 -5.27 -5.81
N PHE A 15 10.27 -6.18 -6.61
CA PHE A 15 11.42 -6.96 -6.20
C PHE A 15 12.69 -6.12 -6.07
N GLU A 16 12.96 -5.19 -6.98
CA GLU A 16 14.11 -4.29 -6.87
C GLU A 16 14.05 -3.45 -5.59
N THR A 17 12.87 -2.98 -5.22
CA THR A 17 12.67 -2.16 -4.01
C THR A 17 12.83 -2.96 -2.72
N ILE A 18 12.32 -4.20 -2.66
CA ILE A 18 12.40 -5.03 -1.46
C ILE A 18 13.80 -5.62 -1.29
N ASN A 19 14.49 -5.87 -2.39
CA ASN A 19 15.70 -6.67 -2.42
C ASN A 19 16.99 -5.84 -2.46
N GLN A 20 16.93 -4.54 -2.29
CA GLN A 20 18.14 -3.71 -2.17
C GLN A 20 19.10 -4.19 -1.07
N THR A 21 18.69 -5.11 -0.21
CA THR A 21 19.50 -5.65 0.88
C THR A 21 19.85 -7.14 0.79
N GLU A 22 19.24 -8.00 -0.03
CA GLU A 22 19.41 -9.46 0.14
C GLU A 22 19.24 -10.35 -1.10
N ILE A 23 19.66 -10.00 -2.34
CA ILE A 23 19.51 -10.99 -3.42
C ILE A 23 20.78 -11.37 -4.16
N LYS A 24 21.18 -12.61 -3.89
CA LYS A 24 22.02 -13.42 -4.79
C LYS A 24 21.31 -14.63 -5.41
N ASN A 25 20.05 -14.93 -5.09
CA ASN A 25 19.34 -16.13 -5.58
C ASN A 25 17.98 -15.80 -6.17
N PHE A 26 17.95 -15.46 -7.46
CA PHE A 26 16.77 -14.91 -8.10
C PHE A 26 16.36 -15.64 -9.40
N SER A 27 15.68 -16.77 -9.28
CA SER A 27 15.05 -17.44 -10.44
C SER A 27 13.56 -17.05 -10.64
N GLY A 28 12.84 -16.68 -9.58
CA GLY A 28 11.39 -16.42 -9.65
C GLY A 28 10.99 -15.06 -10.21
N SER A 29 11.69 -13.99 -9.87
CA SER A 29 11.31 -12.61 -10.28
C SER A 29 11.56 -12.35 -11.77
N GLY A 30 12.62 -12.87 -12.31
CA GLY A 30 12.92 -12.76 -13.75
C GLY A 30 11.81 -13.37 -14.61
N ILE A 31 11.29 -14.53 -14.18
CA ILE A 31 10.19 -15.22 -14.86
C ILE A 31 8.90 -14.40 -14.76
N THR A 32 8.54 -13.91 -13.58
CA THR A 32 7.32 -13.11 -13.40
C THR A 32 7.38 -11.81 -14.19
N ALA A 33 8.49 -11.08 -14.13
CA ALA A 33 8.71 -9.87 -14.93
C ALA A 33 8.65 -10.15 -16.45
N PHE A 34 9.17 -11.31 -16.89
CA PHE A 34 9.04 -11.73 -18.28
C PHE A 34 7.59 -11.97 -18.69
N TYR A 35 6.80 -12.66 -17.86
CA TYR A 35 5.38 -12.89 -18.13
C TYR A 35 4.59 -11.57 -18.15
N GLU A 36 4.85 -10.64 -17.23
CA GLU A 36 4.24 -9.30 -17.26
C GLU A 36 4.57 -8.56 -18.56
N LYS A 37 5.85 -8.55 -18.96
CA LYS A 37 6.30 -7.92 -20.21
C LYS A 37 5.61 -8.53 -21.43
N CYS A 38 5.53 -9.86 -21.51
CA CYS A 38 4.83 -10.55 -22.60
C CYS A 38 3.33 -10.21 -22.59
N SER A 39 2.69 -10.24 -21.43
CA SER A 39 1.27 -9.91 -21.27
C SER A 39 0.98 -8.47 -21.71
N GLY A 40 1.82 -7.51 -21.30
CA GLY A 40 1.71 -6.13 -21.71
C GLY A 40 1.85 -5.92 -23.22
N ARG A 41 2.75 -6.64 -23.86
CA ARG A 41 2.93 -6.55 -25.33
C ARG A 41 1.79 -7.17 -26.11
N LEU A 42 1.22 -8.27 -25.61
CA LEU A 42 0.17 -9.02 -26.28
C LEU A 42 -1.23 -8.44 -26.07
N SER A 43 -1.45 -7.68 -24.99
CA SER A 43 -2.74 -7.08 -24.69
C SER A 43 -3.08 -5.92 -25.65
N LYS A 44 -4.35 -5.77 -25.99
CA LYS A 44 -4.84 -4.67 -26.83
C LYS A 44 -4.93 -3.37 -26.04
N LYS A 45 -5.41 -3.45 -24.81
CA LYS A 45 -5.54 -2.32 -23.87
C LYS A 45 -4.98 -2.70 -22.50
N ILE A 46 -4.45 -1.72 -21.78
CA ILE A 46 -3.94 -1.88 -20.44
C ILE A 46 -4.51 -0.76 -19.57
N TRP A 47 -5.08 -1.13 -18.43
CA TRP A 47 -5.46 -0.19 -17.37
C TRP A 47 -4.44 -0.26 -16.26
N ALA A 48 -3.72 0.82 -16.05
CA ALA A 48 -2.82 0.96 -14.91
C ALA A 48 -3.55 1.62 -13.75
N VAL A 49 -3.41 1.11 -12.55
CA VAL A 49 -4.13 1.62 -11.37
C VAL A 49 -3.61 2.98 -10.88
N SER A 50 -2.45 3.42 -11.37
CA SER A 50 -1.85 4.72 -11.03
C SER A 50 -0.95 5.24 -12.15
N LYS A 51 -0.65 6.54 -12.13
CA LYS A 51 0.32 7.15 -13.05
C LYS A 51 1.70 6.52 -12.92
N LYS A 52 2.10 6.20 -11.68
CA LYS A 52 3.35 5.50 -11.39
C LYS A 52 3.41 4.14 -12.09
N VAL A 53 2.39 3.31 -11.92
CA VAL A 53 2.32 1.98 -12.54
C VAL A 53 2.31 2.10 -14.06
N MET A 54 1.58 3.05 -14.63
CA MET A 54 1.63 3.32 -16.07
C MET A 54 3.05 3.64 -16.54
N GLN A 55 3.76 4.54 -15.84
CA GLN A 55 5.12 4.94 -16.20
C GLN A 55 6.10 3.75 -16.09
N GLU A 56 6.02 2.97 -15.02
CA GLU A 56 6.84 1.77 -14.85
C GLU A 56 6.66 0.75 -15.98
N TRP A 57 5.42 0.56 -16.45
CA TRP A 57 5.14 -0.35 -17.56
C TRP A 57 5.66 0.16 -18.89
N VAL A 58 5.60 1.46 -19.12
CA VAL A 58 6.19 2.11 -20.31
C VAL A 58 7.70 1.97 -20.29
N ASP A 59 8.34 2.33 -19.17
CA ASP A 59 9.81 2.41 -19.07
C ASP A 59 10.47 1.03 -19.06
N LEU A 60 9.93 0.09 -18.28
CA LEU A 60 10.58 -1.20 -18.06
C LEU A 60 10.14 -2.29 -19.05
N TYR A 61 8.92 -2.23 -19.53
CA TYR A 61 8.37 -3.23 -20.45
C TYR A 61 8.20 -2.72 -21.87
N SER A 62 8.51 -1.42 -22.12
CA SER A 62 8.36 -0.77 -23.42
C SER A 62 6.95 -0.90 -23.98
N VAL A 63 5.96 -0.72 -23.12
CA VAL A 63 4.55 -0.74 -23.51
C VAL A 63 4.24 0.54 -24.28
N ASN A 64 3.53 0.41 -25.41
CA ASN A 64 3.10 1.56 -26.19
C ASN A 64 2.09 2.40 -25.40
N THR A 65 2.36 3.69 -25.26
CA THR A 65 1.52 4.64 -24.52
C THR A 65 0.08 4.74 -25.05
N ASN A 66 -0.14 4.48 -26.34
CA ASN A 66 -1.48 4.51 -26.95
C ASN A 66 -2.40 3.38 -26.49
N LYS A 67 -1.88 2.35 -25.83
CA LYS A 67 -2.69 1.23 -25.34
C LYS A 67 -2.75 1.12 -23.83
N ILE A 68 -2.08 2.01 -23.10
CA ILE A 68 -2.15 2.06 -21.65
C ILE A 68 -2.77 3.36 -21.17
N CYS A 69 -3.71 3.29 -20.23
CA CYS A 69 -4.30 4.45 -19.59
C CYS A 69 -4.44 4.22 -18.08
N VAL A 70 -4.53 5.31 -17.33
CA VAL A 70 -4.73 5.24 -15.88
C VAL A 70 -6.21 5.11 -15.58
N VAL A 71 -6.56 4.03 -14.88
CA VAL A 71 -7.90 3.81 -14.32
C VAL A 71 -7.68 3.47 -12.84
N ARG A 72 -7.87 4.47 -11.99
CA ARG A 72 -7.66 4.32 -10.54
C ARG A 72 -8.66 3.34 -9.96
N ASN A 73 -8.23 2.63 -8.93
CA ASN A 73 -9.14 1.83 -8.12
C ASN A 73 -10.18 2.74 -7.46
N TYR A 74 -11.39 2.21 -7.27
CA TYR A 74 -12.47 2.89 -6.57
C TYR A 74 -12.82 2.15 -5.28
N ILE A 75 -13.44 2.86 -4.37
CA ILE A 75 -14.01 2.32 -3.13
C ILE A 75 -15.51 2.56 -3.09
N ASN A 76 -16.21 1.76 -2.29
CA ASN A 76 -17.62 2.01 -1.99
C ASN A 76 -17.72 3.11 -0.92
N ILE A 77 -17.99 4.35 -1.34
CA ILE A 77 -18.08 5.50 -0.44
C ILE A 77 -19.27 5.39 0.52
N ASP A 78 -20.37 4.73 0.16
CA ASP A 78 -21.50 4.52 1.07
C ASP A 78 -21.09 3.68 2.28
N LYS A 79 -20.10 2.83 2.12
CA LYS A 79 -19.54 2.01 3.18
C LYS A 79 -18.52 2.77 4.04
N PHE A 80 -17.70 3.62 3.43
CA PHE A 80 -16.57 4.31 4.08
C PHE A 80 -16.83 5.79 4.39
N ASN A 81 -18.07 6.26 4.45
CA ASN A 81 -18.41 7.65 4.75
C ASN A 81 -18.66 7.94 6.25
N GLN A 82 -18.19 7.09 7.13
CA GLN A 82 -18.44 7.20 8.57
C GLN A 82 -17.30 7.99 9.24
N LEU A 83 -17.59 9.21 9.67
CA LEU A 83 -16.64 10.02 10.45
C LEU A 83 -16.59 9.53 11.90
N GLY A 84 -15.40 9.41 12.42
CA GLY A 84 -15.14 8.99 13.79
C GLY A 84 -14.96 10.14 14.77
N PRO A 85 -14.82 9.84 16.08
CA PRO A 85 -14.58 10.85 17.11
C PRO A 85 -13.18 11.47 16.95
N ALA A 86 -13.11 12.81 17.03
CA ALA A 86 -11.86 13.55 16.88
C ALA A 86 -10.78 13.25 17.95
N ASN A 87 -11.13 12.52 19.01
CA ASN A 87 -10.28 12.28 20.18
C ASN A 87 -9.64 10.88 20.24
N SER A 88 -9.64 10.12 19.14
CA SER A 88 -8.95 8.83 19.12
C SER A 88 -7.44 8.97 19.38
N LYS A 89 -6.86 8.01 20.09
CA LYS A 89 -5.42 7.93 20.34
C LYS A 89 -4.76 6.74 19.65
N GLU A 90 -5.54 5.89 19.01
CA GLU A 90 -5.05 4.66 18.39
C GLU A 90 -4.44 4.97 17.01
N ILE A 91 -3.20 4.56 16.82
CA ILE A 91 -2.51 4.60 15.53
C ILE A 91 -2.72 3.24 14.87
N ILE A 92 -3.20 3.22 13.63
CA ILE A 92 -3.48 1.96 12.95
C ILE A 92 -2.52 1.70 11.79
N PHE A 93 -2.30 0.41 11.53
CA PHE A 93 -1.74 -0.11 10.29
C PHE A 93 -2.71 -1.15 9.73
N VAL A 94 -2.93 -1.12 8.42
CA VAL A 94 -3.77 -2.09 7.71
C VAL A 94 -3.01 -2.64 6.52
N GLY A 95 -2.70 -3.93 6.57
CA GLY A 95 -1.95 -4.58 5.50
C GLY A 95 -1.27 -5.87 5.94
N ARG A 96 -0.59 -6.54 5.02
CA ARG A 96 0.21 -7.72 5.36
C ARG A 96 1.43 -7.31 6.16
N LEU A 97 1.69 -8.00 7.27
CA LEU A 97 2.86 -7.75 8.12
C LEU A 97 4.11 -8.44 7.52
N GLU A 98 4.65 -7.83 6.48
CA GLU A 98 5.80 -8.32 5.71
C GLU A 98 6.81 -7.22 5.37
N LYS A 99 8.03 -7.59 4.96
CA LYS A 99 9.13 -6.65 4.64
C LYS A 99 8.71 -5.54 3.66
N GLY A 100 7.95 -5.89 2.62
CA GLY A 100 7.49 -4.93 1.61
C GLY A 100 6.52 -3.87 2.12
N LYS A 101 5.86 -4.15 3.24
CA LYS A 101 4.94 -3.24 3.93
C LYS A 101 5.59 -2.47 5.08
N GLY A 102 6.91 -2.64 5.27
CA GLY A 102 7.67 -1.89 6.26
C GLY A 102 7.52 -2.41 7.69
N ILE A 103 7.54 -3.74 7.88
CA ILE A 103 7.40 -4.32 9.23
C ILE A 103 8.51 -3.85 10.18
N SER A 104 9.75 -3.67 9.69
CA SER A 104 10.87 -3.18 10.51
C SER A 104 10.61 -1.75 10.99
N GLU A 105 10.13 -0.90 10.08
CA GLU A 105 9.78 0.48 10.37
C GLU A 105 8.60 0.56 11.36
N LEU A 106 7.63 -0.36 11.26
CA LEU A 106 6.52 -0.43 12.23
C LEU A 106 7.01 -0.78 13.63
N ILE A 107 7.94 -1.72 13.77
CA ILE A 107 8.56 -2.09 15.05
C ILE A 107 9.29 -0.88 15.65
N ASP A 108 10.11 -0.19 14.85
CA ASP A 108 10.86 0.99 15.28
C ASP A 108 9.92 2.13 15.72
N ILE A 109 8.84 2.37 14.99
CA ILE A 109 7.83 3.38 15.34
C ILE A 109 7.15 3.03 16.66
N CYS A 110 6.72 1.77 16.86
CA CYS A 110 6.05 1.34 18.09
C CYS A 110 6.98 1.43 19.30
N THR A 111 8.24 1.09 19.13
CA THR A 111 9.26 1.16 20.20
C THR A 111 9.55 2.63 20.56
N THR A 112 9.71 3.48 19.57
CA THR A 112 10.02 4.91 19.77
C THR A 112 8.84 5.67 20.37
N LEU A 113 7.62 5.38 19.91
CA LEU A 113 6.38 6.04 20.35
C LEU A 113 5.63 5.21 21.41
N SER A 114 6.32 4.77 22.45
CA SER A 114 5.77 3.89 23.50
C SER A 114 4.57 4.48 24.27
N GLY A 115 4.36 5.78 24.23
CA GLY A 115 3.20 6.47 24.83
C GLY A 115 1.90 6.41 24.00
N TYR A 116 1.95 5.81 22.80
CA TYR A 116 0.78 5.63 21.94
C TYR A 116 0.38 4.16 21.88
N THR A 117 -0.89 3.92 21.57
CA THR A 117 -1.41 2.58 21.28
C THR A 117 -1.49 2.35 19.79
N PHE A 118 -1.11 1.16 19.37
CA PHE A 118 -1.11 0.75 17.97
C PHE A 118 -2.08 -0.42 17.76
N HIS A 119 -2.81 -0.38 16.65
CA HIS A 119 -3.67 -1.48 16.25
C HIS A 119 -3.32 -1.90 14.81
N PHE A 120 -2.74 -3.08 14.68
CA PHE A 120 -2.36 -3.64 13.39
C PHE A 120 -3.41 -4.66 12.92
N VAL A 121 -3.97 -4.40 11.75
CA VAL A 121 -4.93 -5.27 11.08
C VAL A 121 -4.25 -5.95 9.91
N SER A 122 -4.19 -7.27 9.94
CA SER A 122 -3.47 -8.05 8.93
C SER A 122 -4.23 -9.32 8.53
N SER A 123 -3.94 -9.80 7.32
CA SER A 123 -4.39 -11.12 6.87
C SER A 123 -3.38 -12.23 7.19
N ILE A 124 -2.19 -11.89 7.63
CA ILE A 124 -1.12 -12.84 8.00
C ILE A 124 -0.65 -12.59 9.43
N ALA A 125 -0.23 -13.66 10.08
CA ALA A 125 0.35 -13.57 11.41
C ALA A 125 1.66 -12.77 11.39
N PRO A 126 1.90 -11.94 12.43
CA PRO A 126 3.13 -11.18 12.56
C PRO A 126 4.30 -12.07 13.00
N THR A 127 5.50 -11.47 12.99
CA THR A 127 6.68 -12.05 13.64
C THR A 127 6.55 -12.02 15.17
N ALA A 128 7.32 -12.86 15.87
CA ALA A 128 7.32 -12.91 17.33
C ALA A 128 7.59 -11.55 17.97
N GLU A 129 8.48 -10.75 17.41
CA GLU A 129 8.87 -9.42 17.90
C GLU A 129 7.70 -8.45 18.07
N LEU A 130 6.71 -8.49 17.17
CA LEU A 130 5.52 -7.64 17.30
C LEU A 130 4.60 -8.03 18.44
N TYR A 131 4.58 -9.31 18.83
CA TYR A 131 3.80 -9.77 19.97
C TYR A 131 4.42 -9.37 21.33
N GLU A 132 5.71 -9.07 21.36
CA GLU A 132 6.41 -8.64 22.58
C GLU A 132 6.16 -7.15 22.92
N LEU A 133 5.61 -6.38 21.97
CA LEU A 133 5.35 -4.95 22.18
C LEU A 133 4.02 -4.75 22.93
N SER A 134 4.10 -4.30 24.16
CA SER A 134 2.93 -4.13 25.06
C SER A 134 1.93 -3.06 24.59
N ASN A 135 2.35 -2.14 23.72
CA ASN A 135 1.53 -1.07 23.17
C ASN A 135 0.93 -1.42 21.79
N VAL A 136 1.08 -2.67 21.31
CA VAL A 136 0.59 -3.13 20.03
C VAL A 136 -0.52 -4.16 20.20
N LYS A 137 -1.69 -3.89 19.63
CA LYS A 137 -2.78 -4.84 19.43
C LYS A 137 -2.76 -5.34 18.00
N ILE A 138 -2.96 -6.64 17.80
CA ILE A 138 -2.98 -7.26 16.47
C ILE A 138 -4.31 -7.96 16.25
N SER A 139 -4.95 -7.69 15.12
CA SER A 139 -6.17 -8.34 14.68
C SER A 139 -5.94 -9.03 13.33
N ILE A 140 -6.16 -10.34 13.28
CA ILE A 140 -5.96 -11.15 12.08
C ILE A 140 -7.32 -11.51 11.47
N GLY A 141 -7.41 -11.40 10.13
CA GLY A 141 -8.59 -11.85 9.40
C GLY A 141 -9.85 -11.02 9.66
N VAL A 142 -9.71 -9.74 9.96
CA VAL A 142 -10.85 -8.84 10.13
C VAL A 142 -11.63 -8.75 8.82
N SER A 143 -12.97 -8.82 8.93
CA SER A 143 -13.85 -8.73 7.77
C SER A 143 -13.82 -7.34 7.15
N TYR A 144 -14.02 -7.27 5.83
CA TYR A 144 -14.09 -6.00 5.12
C TYR A 144 -15.25 -5.10 5.60
N GLU A 145 -16.32 -5.72 6.12
CA GLU A 145 -17.47 -5.03 6.71
C GLU A 145 -17.11 -4.25 7.97
N SER A 146 -16.12 -4.73 8.73
CA SER A 146 -15.69 -4.09 9.99
C SER A 146 -14.63 -2.99 9.78
N MET A 147 -14.09 -2.85 8.58
CA MET A 147 -13.01 -1.90 8.30
C MET A 147 -13.39 -0.43 8.51
N PRO A 148 -14.61 0.04 8.15
CA PRO A 148 -15.01 1.43 8.41
C PRO A 148 -14.96 1.77 9.91
N ASP A 149 -15.37 0.84 10.78
CA ASP A 149 -15.32 1.06 12.24
C ASP A 149 -13.89 1.18 12.76
N ILE A 150 -12.96 0.45 12.19
CA ILE A 150 -11.54 0.54 12.53
C ILE A 150 -10.97 1.90 12.08
N PHE A 151 -11.21 2.29 10.84
CA PHE A 151 -10.71 3.56 10.34
C PHE A 151 -11.28 4.74 11.12
N LYS A 152 -12.61 4.84 11.27
CA LYS A 152 -13.24 6.00 11.95
C LYS A 152 -12.80 6.17 13.41
N ASN A 153 -12.39 5.08 14.07
CA ASN A 153 -11.92 5.12 15.46
C ASN A 153 -10.42 5.34 15.59
N ALA A 154 -9.69 5.47 14.49
CA ALA A 154 -8.26 5.68 14.50
C ALA A 154 -7.90 7.17 14.54
N LYS A 155 -6.76 7.48 15.13
CA LYS A 155 -6.14 8.81 15.08
C LYS A 155 -5.47 9.08 13.72
N VAL A 156 -4.78 8.06 13.23
CA VAL A 156 -4.00 8.13 11.99
C VAL A 156 -3.72 6.71 11.48
N LEU A 157 -3.75 6.54 10.17
CA LEU A 157 -3.24 5.35 9.49
C LEU A 157 -1.77 5.57 9.12
N ILE A 158 -0.89 4.63 9.49
CA ILE A 158 0.52 4.65 9.10
C ILE A 158 0.80 3.57 8.06
N LEU A 159 1.49 3.93 6.97
CA LEU A 159 1.81 3.04 5.85
C LEU A 159 3.28 3.20 5.42
N PRO A 160 4.23 2.55 6.11
CA PRO A 160 5.64 2.58 5.73
C PRO A 160 5.97 1.59 4.61
N SER A 161 5.03 1.41 3.66
CA SER A 161 5.20 0.52 2.53
C SER A 161 6.33 0.98 1.61
N LYS A 162 7.20 0.06 1.20
CA LYS A 162 8.33 0.35 0.30
C LYS A 162 7.92 0.43 -1.15
N TYR A 163 6.88 -0.29 -1.52
CA TYR A 163 6.30 -0.27 -2.86
C TYR A 163 4.79 -0.48 -2.81
N GLU A 164 4.06 0.35 -3.54
CA GLU A 164 2.62 0.22 -3.78
C GLU A 164 2.30 0.60 -5.23
N GLY A 165 1.31 -0.07 -5.80
CA GLY A 165 0.72 0.34 -7.07
C GLY A 165 -0.34 1.44 -6.86
N PHE A 166 -1.31 1.15 -5.99
CA PHE A 166 -2.33 2.06 -5.49
C PHE A 166 -3.05 1.36 -4.32
N GLU A 167 -2.68 1.69 -3.10
CA GLU A 167 -3.25 1.07 -1.91
C GLU A 167 -4.64 1.66 -1.58
N LEU A 168 -5.67 0.80 -1.58
CA LEU A 168 -7.05 1.20 -1.30
C LEU A 168 -7.22 1.68 0.14
N VAL A 169 -6.49 1.11 1.08
CA VAL A 169 -6.58 1.45 2.50
C VAL A 169 -6.33 2.93 2.78
N THR A 170 -5.51 3.61 1.95
CA THR A 170 -5.32 5.07 2.02
C THR A 170 -6.62 5.81 1.73
N VAL A 171 -7.31 5.45 0.66
CA VAL A 171 -8.55 6.10 0.25
C VAL A 171 -9.68 5.76 1.23
N GLU A 172 -9.77 4.51 1.67
CA GLU A 172 -10.74 4.03 2.66
C GLU A 172 -10.60 4.79 3.98
N SER A 173 -9.37 4.95 4.48
CA SER A 173 -9.06 5.72 5.70
C SER A 173 -9.48 7.17 5.58
N LEU A 174 -9.11 7.85 4.48
CA LEU A 174 -9.47 9.24 4.25
C LEU A 174 -10.98 9.45 4.15
N CYS A 175 -11.71 8.53 3.52
CA CYS A 175 -13.18 8.61 3.45
C CYS A 175 -13.85 8.43 4.83
N CYS A 176 -13.20 7.75 5.77
CA CYS A 176 -13.62 7.69 7.17
C CYS A 176 -13.12 8.87 8.02
N GLY A 177 -12.51 9.89 7.41
CA GLY A 177 -11.98 11.06 8.09
C GLY A 177 -10.65 10.84 8.81
N THR A 178 -10.04 9.68 8.65
CA THR A 178 -8.77 9.35 9.30
C THR A 178 -7.59 9.69 8.40
N PRO A 179 -6.70 10.60 8.84
CA PRO A 179 -5.52 10.99 8.07
C PRO A 179 -4.54 9.83 7.88
N VAL A 180 -3.70 9.94 6.86
CA VAL A 180 -2.72 8.92 6.49
C VAL A 180 -1.33 9.50 6.48
N VAL A 181 -0.38 8.80 7.09
CA VAL A 181 1.06 9.09 7.04
C VAL A 181 1.78 7.91 6.43
N GLY A 182 2.60 8.14 5.42
CA GLY A 182 3.35 7.05 4.80
C GLY A 182 4.42 7.52 3.83
N TYR A 183 5.11 6.56 3.25
CA TYR A 183 6.15 6.85 2.28
C TYR A 183 5.59 7.31 0.93
N ASN A 184 6.46 7.92 0.12
CA ASN A 184 6.13 8.46 -1.19
C ASN A 184 5.89 7.36 -2.24
N VAL A 185 4.86 6.55 -2.04
CA VAL A 185 4.49 5.43 -2.92
C VAL A 185 2.98 5.40 -3.17
N GLY A 186 2.57 4.70 -4.22
CA GLY A 186 1.17 4.36 -4.48
C GLY A 186 0.19 5.54 -4.46
N ALA A 187 -0.93 5.37 -3.77
CA ALA A 187 -1.99 6.38 -3.61
C ALA A 187 -1.51 7.58 -2.79
N ILE A 188 -0.68 7.37 -1.77
CA ILE A 188 -0.11 8.47 -0.95
C ILE A 188 0.61 9.47 -1.85
N ARG A 189 1.47 8.99 -2.76
CA ARG A 189 2.19 9.85 -3.71
C ARG A 189 1.23 10.64 -4.59
N GLU A 190 0.24 9.98 -5.18
CA GLU A 190 -0.69 10.63 -6.11
C GLU A 190 -1.59 11.66 -5.41
N LEU A 191 -2.15 11.29 -4.26
CA LEU A 191 -3.05 12.15 -3.50
C LEU A 191 -2.30 13.34 -2.89
N SER A 192 -1.09 13.14 -2.39
CA SER A 192 -0.25 14.23 -1.87
C SER A 192 0.09 15.25 -2.96
N THR A 193 0.42 14.82 -4.18
CA THR A 193 0.70 15.73 -5.31
C THR A 193 -0.54 16.45 -5.81
N GLU A 194 -1.73 15.92 -5.60
CA GLU A 194 -3.01 16.53 -5.94
C GLU A 194 -3.58 17.40 -4.78
N ASN A 195 -2.80 17.61 -3.72
CA ASN A 195 -3.16 18.42 -2.54
C ASN A 195 -4.41 17.95 -1.78
N TYR A 196 -4.66 16.66 -1.75
CA TYR A 196 -5.73 16.11 -0.92
C TYR A 196 -5.43 16.28 0.56
N CYS A 197 -6.40 16.81 1.31
CA CYS A 197 -6.30 16.98 2.75
C CYS A 197 -6.16 15.62 3.47
N GLY A 198 -5.33 15.60 4.51
CA GLY A 198 -5.17 14.41 5.36
C GLY A 198 -4.13 13.40 4.88
N VAL A 199 -3.40 13.67 3.80
CA VAL A 199 -2.28 12.84 3.36
C VAL A 199 -0.96 13.49 3.71
N PHE A 200 -0.14 12.81 4.51
CA PHE A 200 1.18 13.25 4.93
C PHE A 200 2.24 12.31 4.39
N MET A 201 3.01 12.80 3.43
CA MET A 201 4.07 12.06 2.79
C MET A 201 5.40 12.24 3.53
N VAL A 202 6.07 11.13 3.81
CA VAL A 202 7.40 11.11 4.40
C VAL A 202 8.36 10.51 3.37
N ASN A 203 9.51 11.13 3.18
CA ASN A 203 10.56 10.53 2.35
C ASN A 203 11.21 9.38 3.13
N ASN A 204 11.42 8.26 2.43
CA ASN A 204 12.21 7.18 2.96
C ASN A 204 13.62 7.73 3.20
N LYS A 205 14.15 7.57 4.40
CA LYS A 205 15.57 7.83 4.64
C LYS A 205 16.32 6.62 4.10
N ASP A 206 17.22 6.87 3.17
CA ASP A 206 18.20 5.89 2.69
C ASP A 206 19.04 5.32 3.85
#